data_e0a705a0660eced0f580b6ee7936788f
#
_entry.id   e0a705a0660eced0f580b6ee7936788f
#
_cell.length_a   1.000
_cell.length_b   1.000
_cell.length_c   1.000
_cell.angle_alpha   90.00
_cell.angle_beta   90.00
_cell.angle_gamma   90.00
#
_symmetry.space_group_name_H-M   'P 1'
#
loop_
_entity.id
_entity.type
_entity.pdbx_description
1 polymer ?
#
loop_
_entity_poly.entity_id
_entity_poly.type
_entity_poly.pdbx_seq_one_letter_code
_entity_poly.pdbx_strand_id
1 'polypeptide(L)'
;MTENNKTTSTTTGPGTSTGPGPGTSTGPGAGSPATSRRALLLAAGSAGAAAVLNAACAGPSRRTQAVSGHPSASPPPTPAPPGTGTTTAPACVLAVQAGAGPYYLDLDLVRSDITQDRSGVPLRLDLTVVRVPDGCRPLAAAGVEVWHADAAGHYSTGKDTFLRGTQITDHTGQCVFHTIVPGWYAGLAPHIHFKVRPDPHTETTSQFFFPENLLTRIYTHQPYARRTPPEHPNQHDSHYRTAAKTMTLPLTPHKNGYRAAYTIGIT
;
A
#
# COMPACT_ATOMS: atom_id res chain seq x y z
N MET A 1 30.09 -9.13 -68.30
CA MET A 1 29.78 -7.82 -68.87
C MET A 1 29.39 -6.98 -67.69
N THR A 2 30.38 -6.35 -67.04
CA THR A 2 30.79 -4.95 -67.19
C THR A 2 29.62 -4.00 -66.92
N GLU A 3 29.60 -3.08 -65.94
CA GLU A 3 30.66 -2.15 -65.62
C GLU A 3 30.46 -1.49 -64.24
N ASN A 4 31.56 -1.16 -63.63
CA ASN A 4 31.78 -0.22 -62.53
C ASN A 4 31.21 1.17 -62.81
N ASN A 5 30.77 1.88 -61.76
CA ASN A 5 31.14 3.30 -61.70
C ASN A 5 31.37 3.72 -60.22
N LYS A 6 32.60 4.14 -60.02
CA LYS A 6 33.24 4.69 -58.87
C LYS A 6 33.27 6.21 -59.07
N THR A 7 32.79 7.01 -58.14
CA THR A 7 33.16 8.43 -58.14
C THR A 7 33.42 8.89 -56.70
N THR A 8 34.57 9.42 -56.57
CA THR A 8 35.45 9.87 -55.51
C THR A 8 35.11 11.28 -55.00
N SER A 9 35.36 11.49 -53.73
CA SER A 9 35.90 12.67 -53.02
C SER A 9 35.16 14.00 -53.01
N THR A 10 35.03 14.61 -51.85
CA THR A 10 35.90 15.74 -51.48
C THR A 10 35.78 16.06 -49.99
N THR A 11 36.92 16.13 -49.32
CA THR A 11 37.27 16.63 -48.01
C THR A 11 37.18 18.15 -47.98
N THR A 12 36.63 18.74 -46.90
CA THR A 12 37.04 20.08 -46.47
C THR A 12 36.91 20.17 -44.95
N GLY A 13 37.97 20.52 -44.30
CA GLY A 13 38.26 20.59 -42.88
C GLY A 13 37.87 21.90 -42.19
N PRO A 14 38.53 22.31 -41.07
CA PRO A 14 37.84 22.64 -39.85
C PRO A 14 37.68 24.15 -39.60
N GLY A 15 36.61 24.52 -38.94
CA GLY A 15 36.37 25.86 -38.41
C GLY A 15 36.48 25.88 -36.88
N THR A 16 37.62 26.36 -36.38
CA THR A 16 37.83 26.77 -35.00
C THR A 16 37.08 28.07 -34.70
N SER A 17 36.27 28.08 -33.68
CA SER A 17 35.73 29.31 -33.09
C SER A 17 35.97 29.29 -31.57
N THR A 18 36.81 30.19 -31.19
CA THR A 18 37.30 30.56 -29.86
C THR A 18 36.21 31.18 -29.01
N GLY A 19 36.12 30.79 -27.72
CA GLY A 19 35.19 31.32 -26.73
C GLY A 19 35.51 32.73 -26.22
N PRO A 20 34.79 33.18 -25.23
CA PRO A 20 35.50 33.77 -24.10
C PRO A 20 35.14 33.20 -22.72
N GLY A 21 36.10 33.27 -21.86
CA GLY A 21 36.23 32.69 -20.56
C GLY A 21 35.44 33.35 -19.40
N PRO A 22 35.79 33.01 -18.16
CA PRO A 22 34.89 32.98 -17.03
C PRO A 22 34.78 34.30 -16.27
N GLY A 23 33.54 34.68 -15.96
CA GLY A 23 33.25 35.74 -15.00
C GLY A 23 33.13 35.20 -13.59
N THR A 24 34.13 35.44 -12.78
CA THR A 24 34.09 35.33 -11.31
C THR A 24 33.26 36.46 -10.71
N SER A 25 32.19 36.11 -9.96
CA SER A 25 31.61 37.05 -9.01
C SER A 25 31.43 36.37 -7.66
N THR A 26 32.30 36.77 -6.77
CA THR A 26 32.25 36.56 -5.32
C THR A 26 31.19 37.44 -4.68
N GLY A 27 30.30 36.83 -3.88
CA GLY A 27 29.44 37.55 -2.95
C GLY A 27 29.03 36.62 -1.79
N PRO A 28 29.31 36.97 -0.54
CA PRO A 28 28.99 36.16 0.60
C PRO A 28 27.56 36.44 1.08
N GLY A 29 26.69 35.41 1.05
CA GLY A 29 25.34 35.46 1.65
C GLY A 29 25.28 34.49 2.81
N ALA A 30 25.18 35.04 4.01
CA ALA A 30 25.08 34.34 5.27
C ALA A 30 23.81 33.46 5.32
N GLY A 31 23.99 32.15 5.55
CA GLY A 31 22.91 31.23 5.81
C GLY A 31 22.47 31.31 7.27
N SER A 32 21.19 31.51 7.47
CA SER A 32 20.53 31.29 8.76
C SER A 32 20.08 29.83 8.88
N PRO A 33 20.27 29.18 10.05
CA PRO A 33 19.81 27.83 10.27
C PRO A 33 18.28 27.81 10.47
N ALA A 34 17.59 26.95 9.74
CA ALA A 34 16.17 26.68 9.92
C ALA A 34 15.96 25.93 11.25
N THR A 35 15.39 26.64 12.21
CA THR A 35 14.96 26.10 13.50
C THR A 35 13.72 25.22 13.32
N SER A 36 13.86 23.95 13.55
CA SER A 36 12.74 22.99 13.69
C SER A 36 11.86 23.39 14.88
N ARG A 37 10.64 23.83 14.62
CA ARG A 37 9.63 24.06 15.66
C ARG A 37 8.85 22.77 15.90
N ARG A 38 9.32 21.99 16.88
CA ARG A 38 8.47 21.01 17.55
C ARG A 38 7.52 21.79 18.47
N ALA A 39 6.27 21.90 18.07
CA ALA A 39 5.22 22.40 18.95
C ALA A 39 4.71 21.22 19.80
N LEU A 40 5.09 21.22 21.07
CA LEU A 40 4.42 20.44 22.12
C LEU A 40 3.06 21.11 22.41
N LEU A 41 1.98 20.42 22.13
CA LEU A 41 0.67 20.76 22.68
C LEU A 41 0.41 19.87 23.89
N LEU A 42 0.66 20.43 25.06
CA LEU A 42 0.13 19.96 26.34
C LEU A 42 -1.31 20.48 26.47
N ALA A 43 -2.29 19.62 26.40
CA ALA A 43 -3.65 19.93 26.81
C ALA A 43 -3.89 19.39 28.20
N ALA A 44 -4.09 20.32 29.13
CA ALA A 44 -4.43 20.06 30.52
C ALA A 44 -5.88 19.56 30.66
N GLY A 45 -6.07 18.64 31.59
CA GLY A 45 -7.34 18.03 31.90
C GLY A 45 -8.34 18.94 32.60
N SER A 46 -9.60 18.58 32.52
CA SER A 46 -10.64 18.96 33.46
C SER A 46 -11.42 17.71 33.89
N ALA A 47 -11.31 17.45 35.16
CA ALA A 47 -12.10 16.47 35.89
C ALA A 47 -13.54 16.95 36.03
N GLY A 48 -14.49 16.13 35.61
CA GLY A 48 -15.91 16.32 35.88
C GLY A 48 -16.44 15.09 36.61
N ALA A 49 -16.68 15.26 37.91
CA ALA A 49 -17.40 14.29 38.72
C ALA A 49 -18.91 14.44 38.49
N ALA A 50 -19.58 13.35 38.20
CA ALA A 50 -21.05 13.28 38.24
C ALA A 50 -21.49 12.05 39.03
N ALA A 51 -22.36 12.33 40.00
CA ALA A 51 -22.82 11.48 41.05
C ALA A 51 -23.74 10.33 40.61
N VAL A 52 -23.66 9.28 41.40
CA VAL A 52 -24.46 8.07 41.39
C VAL A 52 -25.83 8.36 42.00
N LEU A 53 -26.90 7.91 41.40
CA LEU A 53 -28.20 7.74 42.02
C LEU A 53 -28.59 6.25 41.93
N ASN A 54 -28.56 5.59 43.10
CA ASN A 54 -29.17 4.28 43.33
C ASN A 54 -30.68 4.42 43.41
N ALA A 55 -31.38 3.61 42.66
CA ALA A 55 -32.79 3.34 42.91
C ALA A 55 -32.99 1.83 43.09
N ALA A 56 -33.22 1.46 44.31
CA ALA A 56 -33.68 0.15 44.69
C ALA A 56 -35.19 0.05 44.48
N CYS A 57 -35.67 -0.93 43.75
CA CYS A 57 -37.05 -1.31 43.71
C CYS A 57 -37.18 -2.77 44.20
N ALA A 58 -37.70 -2.91 45.41
CA ALA A 58 -38.18 -4.16 45.98
C ALA A 58 -39.57 -4.48 45.41
N GLY A 59 -39.78 -5.68 44.94
CA GLY A 59 -41.11 -6.20 44.55
C GLY A 59 -41.32 -7.61 45.10
N PRO A 60 -42.56 -8.05 45.33
CA PRO A 60 -42.91 -8.96 46.42
C PRO A 60 -42.83 -10.46 46.04
N SER A 61 -42.55 -11.23 47.11
CA SER A 61 -42.58 -12.69 47.15
C SER A 61 -43.98 -13.26 46.78
N ARG A 62 -44.06 -14.14 45.86
CA ARG A 62 -45.18 -15.11 45.75
C ARG A 62 -44.70 -16.52 46.08
N ARG A 63 -45.29 -17.01 47.16
CA ARG A 63 -45.25 -18.39 47.61
C ARG A 63 -46.10 -19.26 46.65
N THR A 64 -45.53 -20.34 46.11
CA THR A 64 -46.31 -21.41 45.46
C THR A 64 -45.71 -22.78 45.82
N GLN A 65 -46.62 -23.60 46.09
CA GLN A 65 -46.73 -24.94 46.58
C GLN A 65 -45.80 -25.98 45.97
N ALA A 66 -45.39 -26.89 46.82
CA ALA A 66 -44.67 -28.11 46.46
C ALA A 66 -45.64 -29.09 45.72
N VAL A 67 -45.18 -29.58 44.59
CA VAL A 67 -45.69 -30.76 43.95
C VAL A 67 -44.58 -31.79 43.86
N SER A 68 -44.75 -32.86 44.64
CA SER A 68 -43.85 -34.01 44.63
C SER A 68 -44.08 -34.82 43.36
N GLY A 69 -43.11 -34.78 42.43
CA GLY A 69 -43.04 -35.68 41.30
C GLY A 69 -41.57 -36.09 41.15
N HIS A 70 -41.30 -37.37 41.38
CA HIS A 70 -40.03 -37.98 41.08
C HIS A 70 -39.84 -38.09 39.56
N PRO A 71 -38.84 -37.48 38.94
CA PRO A 71 -38.36 -37.92 37.65
C PRO A 71 -37.11 -38.75 37.81
N SER A 72 -37.12 -39.87 37.18
CA SER A 72 -36.00 -40.78 36.93
C SER A 72 -34.79 -40.01 36.40
N ALA A 73 -33.71 -40.04 37.13
CA ALA A 73 -32.44 -39.38 36.72
C ALA A 73 -31.81 -40.15 35.57
N SER A 74 -31.80 -39.55 34.40
CA SER A 74 -30.86 -39.94 33.34
C SER A 74 -29.42 -39.58 33.72
N PRO A 75 -28.44 -40.43 33.42
CA PRO A 75 -27.06 -40.10 33.71
C PRO A 75 -26.59 -38.86 32.95
N PRO A 76 -25.72 -38.04 33.53
CA PRO A 76 -25.22 -36.85 32.82
C PRO A 76 -24.43 -37.25 31.59
N PRO A 77 -24.52 -36.45 30.49
CA PRO A 77 -23.71 -36.72 29.30
C PRO A 77 -22.22 -36.56 29.65
N THR A 78 -21.47 -37.56 29.29
CA THR A 78 -20.00 -37.55 29.37
C THR A 78 -19.46 -36.31 28.60
N PRO A 79 -18.61 -35.47 29.19
CA PRO A 79 -17.99 -34.37 28.45
C PRO A 79 -17.20 -34.96 27.26
N ALA A 80 -17.51 -34.50 26.06
CA ALA A 80 -16.73 -34.79 24.88
C ALA A 80 -15.31 -34.23 25.10
N PRO A 81 -14.25 -34.94 24.69
CA PRO A 81 -12.91 -34.40 24.77
C PRO A 81 -12.82 -33.09 23.99
N PRO A 82 -12.10 -32.08 24.49
CA PRO A 82 -11.91 -30.84 23.75
C PRO A 82 -11.27 -31.19 22.41
N GLY A 83 -12.01 -30.98 21.34
CA GLY A 83 -11.49 -31.09 19.99
C GLY A 83 -10.32 -30.11 19.88
N THR A 84 -9.11 -30.61 19.76
CA THR A 84 -7.94 -29.84 19.34
C THR A 84 -8.16 -29.42 17.89
N GLY A 85 -9.00 -28.41 17.71
CA GLY A 85 -9.06 -27.66 16.48
C GLY A 85 -7.71 -26.97 16.31
N THR A 86 -6.80 -27.59 15.58
CA THR A 86 -5.62 -26.93 15.09
C THR A 86 -6.11 -25.88 14.11
N THR A 87 -6.40 -24.69 14.60
CA THR A 87 -6.52 -23.49 13.78
C THR A 87 -5.13 -23.28 13.20
N THR A 88 -4.89 -23.84 12.02
CA THR A 88 -3.73 -23.47 11.22
C THR A 88 -3.86 -21.96 11.00
N ALA A 89 -3.06 -21.17 11.71
CA ALA A 89 -2.98 -19.74 11.45
C ALA A 89 -2.73 -19.56 9.95
N PRO A 90 -3.37 -18.60 9.27
CA PRO A 90 -3.12 -18.36 7.86
C PRO A 90 -1.62 -18.16 7.70
N ALA A 91 -1.02 -18.96 6.81
CA ALA A 91 0.40 -18.87 6.53
C ALA A 91 0.68 -17.48 5.98
N CYS A 92 1.22 -16.59 6.80
CA CYS A 92 1.67 -15.29 6.34
C CYS A 92 3.00 -15.46 5.60
N VAL A 93 3.14 -14.79 4.49
CA VAL A 93 4.33 -14.86 3.65
C VAL A 93 5.08 -13.54 3.80
N LEU A 94 6.39 -13.66 3.99
CA LEU A 94 7.28 -12.51 4.04
C LEU A 94 7.24 -11.76 2.69
N ALA A 95 7.10 -10.44 2.74
CA ALA A 95 7.13 -9.62 1.54
C ALA A 95 8.49 -9.72 0.85
N VAL A 96 8.47 -9.90 -0.47
CA VAL A 96 9.70 -9.93 -1.27
C VAL A 96 10.26 -8.51 -1.36
N GLN A 97 11.47 -8.31 -0.88
CA GLN A 97 12.14 -6.99 -0.92
C GLN A 97 12.35 -6.53 -2.37
N ALA A 98 12.02 -5.28 -2.63
CA ALA A 98 12.25 -4.61 -3.91
C ALA A 98 12.74 -3.18 -3.70
N GLY A 99 13.35 -2.59 -4.72
CA GLY A 99 13.75 -1.18 -4.67
C GLY A 99 12.55 -0.25 -4.68
N ALA A 100 12.69 0.92 -4.04
CA ALA A 100 11.67 1.98 -4.06
C ALA A 100 11.47 2.60 -5.46
N GLY A 101 12.41 2.36 -6.37
CA GLY A 101 12.38 2.92 -7.73
C GLY A 101 12.72 4.42 -7.77
N PRO A 102 12.88 4.98 -8.98
CA PRO A 102 13.34 6.36 -9.17
C PRO A 102 12.29 7.42 -8.85
N TYR A 103 11.03 7.01 -8.65
CA TYR A 103 9.92 7.93 -8.38
C TYR A 103 9.48 7.95 -6.92
N TYR A 104 10.26 7.33 -6.03
CA TYR A 104 10.01 7.45 -4.60
C TYR A 104 10.23 8.90 -4.14
N LEU A 105 9.30 9.41 -3.33
CA LEU A 105 9.40 10.71 -2.66
C LEU A 105 9.06 10.49 -1.19
N ASP A 106 9.93 10.89 -0.29
CA ASP A 106 9.66 10.84 1.16
C ASP A 106 8.77 12.00 1.54
N LEU A 107 7.47 11.73 1.66
CA LEU A 107 6.45 12.75 1.90
C LEU A 107 5.56 12.33 3.08
N ASP A 108 5.33 13.25 4.00
CA ASP A 108 4.43 13.04 5.15
C ASP A 108 2.94 13.23 4.74
N LEU A 109 2.46 12.38 3.84
CA LEU A 109 1.10 12.47 3.30
C LEU A 109 0.16 11.45 3.95
N VAL A 110 -0.28 11.71 5.17
CA VAL A 110 -1.23 10.83 5.87
C VAL A 110 -2.63 11.00 5.30
N ARG A 111 -3.05 10.08 4.44
CA ARG A 111 -4.37 10.08 3.79
C ARG A 111 -4.73 8.68 3.26
N SER A 112 -6.01 8.33 3.29
CA SER A 112 -6.53 7.07 2.74
C SER A 112 -6.95 7.18 1.28
N ASP A 113 -7.55 8.30 0.88
CA ASP A 113 -7.82 8.57 -0.53
C ASP A 113 -6.61 9.25 -1.16
N ILE A 114 -5.99 8.54 -2.10
CA ILE A 114 -4.79 9.02 -2.79
C ILE A 114 -5.06 9.36 -4.25
N THR A 115 -6.31 9.32 -4.71
CA THR A 115 -6.66 9.51 -6.12
C THR A 115 -6.36 10.90 -6.63
N GLN A 116 -6.66 11.95 -5.84
CA GLN A 116 -6.54 13.35 -6.26
C GLN A 116 -7.05 13.59 -7.69
N ASP A 117 -8.31 13.20 -7.93
CA ASP A 117 -9.00 13.36 -9.21
C ASP A 117 -8.38 12.63 -10.41
N ARG A 118 -7.46 11.68 -10.17
CA ARG A 118 -6.94 10.83 -11.25
C ARG A 118 -8.02 9.87 -11.72
N SER A 119 -8.30 9.93 -13.03
CA SER A 119 -9.24 9.02 -13.67
C SER A 119 -8.64 7.61 -13.80
N GLY A 120 -9.44 6.59 -13.54
CA GLY A 120 -9.05 5.19 -13.66
C GLY A 120 -10.10 4.26 -13.07
N VAL A 121 -9.88 2.96 -13.16
CA VAL A 121 -10.73 1.96 -12.52
C VAL A 121 -10.48 2.00 -11.01
N PRO A 122 -11.51 2.28 -10.19
CA PRO A 122 -11.34 2.38 -8.74
C PRO A 122 -10.79 1.10 -8.13
N LEU A 123 -9.86 1.25 -7.21
CA LEU A 123 -9.26 0.17 -6.46
C LEU A 123 -9.25 0.51 -4.96
N ARG A 124 -9.83 -0.40 -4.16
CA ARG A 124 -9.72 -0.37 -2.72
C ARG A 124 -8.69 -1.40 -2.28
N LEU A 125 -7.69 -0.95 -1.53
CA LEU A 125 -6.69 -1.82 -0.90
C LEU A 125 -6.99 -1.91 0.59
N ASP A 126 -7.33 -3.11 1.08
CA ASP A 126 -7.42 -3.42 2.51
C ASP A 126 -6.15 -4.19 2.88
N LEU A 127 -5.23 -3.54 3.55
CA LEU A 127 -3.92 -4.09 3.87
C LEU A 127 -3.85 -4.44 5.35
N THR A 128 -3.31 -5.61 5.66
CA THR A 128 -3.00 -6.03 7.03
C THR A 128 -1.50 -6.28 7.13
N VAL A 129 -0.83 -5.62 8.05
CA VAL A 129 0.59 -5.82 8.33
C VAL A 129 0.75 -6.81 9.48
N VAL A 130 1.60 -7.80 9.29
CA VAL A 130 1.90 -8.81 10.33
C VAL A 130 3.40 -9.02 10.47
N ARG A 131 3.84 -9.35 11.68
CA ARG A 131 5.23 -9.74 11.94
C ARG A 131 5.36 -11.25 11.84
N VAL A 132 6.10 -11.72 10.81
CA VAL A 132 6.25 -13.15 10.51
C VAL A 132 6.97 -13.90 11.62
N PRO A 133 8.10 -13.42 12.17
CA PRO A 133 8.80 -14.11 13.27
C PRO A 133 7.94 -14.28 14.52
N ASP A 134 6.95 -13.41 14.73
CA ASP A 134 6.06 -13.45 15.89
C ASP A 134 4.80 -14.31 15.65
N GLY A 135 4.85 -15.26 14.74
CA GLY A 135 3.72 -16.12 14.40
C GLY A 135 2.59 -15.38 13.67
N CYS A 136 2.94 -14.44 12.78
CA CYS A 136 1.97 -13.64 12.00
C CYS A 136 1.10 -12.72 12.86
N ARG A 137 1.63 -12.23 13.97
CA ARG A 137 0.91 -11.28 14.83
C ARG A 137 0.67 -9.97 14.09
N PRO A 138 -0.56 -9.44 14.11
CA PRO A 138 -0.85 -8.12 13.56
C PRO A 138 0.03 -7.02 14.17
N LEU A 139 0.50 -6.12 13.33
CA LEU A 139 1.37 -5.02 13.75
C LEU A 139 0.61 -3.70 13.73
N ALA A 140 0.30 -3.20 14.91
CA ALA A 140 -0.32 -1.88 15.10
C ALA A 140 0.71 -0.76 15.00
N ALA A 141 0.23 0.44 14.65
CA ALA A 141 1.00 1.69 14.58
C ALA A 141 2.17 1.65 13.58
N ALA A 142 2.17 0.73 12.62
CA ALA A 142 3.12 0.72 11.51
C ALA A 142 2.71 1.72 10.43
N GLY A 143 3.65 2.50 9.93
CA GLY A 143 3.45 3.33 8.75
C GLY A 143 3.43 2.46 7.49
N VAL A 144 2.35 2.53 6.71
CA VAL A 144 2.25 1.92 5.39
C VAL A 144 2.14 3.02 4.36
N GLU A 145 3.11 3.10 3.48
CA GLU A 145 3.16 4.05 2.39
C GLU A 145 2.93 3.34 1.06
N VAL A 146 2.16 3.96 0.16
CA VAL A 146 1.94 3.46 -1.20
C VAL A 146 2.17 4.57 -2.22
N TRP A 147 2.71 4.21 -3.40
CA TRP A 147 2.85 5.12 -4.54
C TRP A 147 2.83 4.34 -5.84
N HIS A 148 2.24 4.92 -6.89
CA HIS A 148 2.17 4.28 -8.20
C HIS A 148 1.88 5.29 -9.31
N ALA A 149 1.96 4.82 -10.56
CA ALA A 149 1.64 5.59 -11.75
C ALA A 149 0.12 5.78 -11.92
N ASP A 150 -0.29 6.84 -12.58
CA ASP A 150 -1.67 7.04 -13.03
C ASP A 150 -2.03 6.09 -14.19
N ALA A 151 -3.27 6.18 -14.70
CA ALA A 151 -3.74 5.35 -15.82
C ALA A 151 -2.94 5.58 -17.11
N ALA A 152 -2.27 6.71 -17.26
CA ALA A 152 -1.40 7.02 -18.38
C ALA A 152 0.07 6.58 -18.15
N GLY A 153 0.37 5.98 -17.01
CA GLY A 153 1.72 5.51 -16.68
C GLY A 153 2.64 6.60 -16.14
N HIS A 154 2.10 7.73 -15.68
CA HIS A 154 2.89 8.82 -15.14
C HIS A 154 2.86 8.82 -13.60
N TYR A 155 4.03 8.99 -13.00
CA TYR A 155 4.15 9.26 -11.57
C TYR A 155 4.02 10.74 -11.26
N SER A 156 3.46 11.06 -10.12
CA SER A 156 3.54 12.42 -9.57
C SER A 156 4.97 12.80 -9.26
N THR A 157 5.38 14.01 -9.63
CA THR A 157 6.74 14.55 -9.41
C THR A 157 6.67 16.02 -9.04
N GLY A 158 7.73 16.54 -8.46
CA GLY A 158 7.82 17.95 -8.08
C GLY A 158 6.76 18.32 -7.02
N LYS A 159 5.79 19.16 -7.39
CA LYS A 159 4.71 19.60 -6.50
C LYS A 159 3.48 18.68 -6.51
N ASP A 160 3.40 17.80 -7.50
CA ASP A 160 2.30 16.86 -7.61
C ASP A 160 2.47 15.70 -6.62
N THR A 161 1.38 15.29 -6.01
CA THR A 161 1.39 14.24 -4.99
C THR A 161 0.32 13.17 -5.21
N PHE A 162 -0.33 13.15 -6.37
CA PHE A 162 -1.37 12.17 -6.67
C PHE A 162 -0.85 10.74 -6.60
N LEU A 163 -1.73 9.83 -6.21
CA LEU A 163 -1.48 8.39 -6.11
C LEU A 163 -0.29 8.06 -5.19
N ARG A 164 -0.13 8.87 -4.13
CA ARG A 164 0.81 8.67 -3.02
C ARG A 164 0.11 8.91 -1.71
N GLY A 165 0.45 8.15 -0.70
CA GLY A 165 -0.06 8.40 0.65
C GLY A 165 0.44 7.39 1.66
N THR A 166 0.30 7.76 2.91
CA THR A 166 0.66 6.97 4.08
C THR A 166 -0.57 6.73 4.94
N GLN A 167 -0.70 5.55 5.49
CA GLN A 167 -1.67 5.20 6.52
C GLN A 167 -0.92 4.57 7.70
N ILE A 168 -1.46 4.75 8.89
CA ILE A 168 -0.96 4.07 10.09
C ILE A 168 -1.90 2.91 10.37
N THR A 169 -1.34 1.72 10.59
CA THR A 169 -2.14 0.53 10.91
C THR A 169 -2.82 0.68 12.26
N ASP A 170 -4.07 0.22 12.34
CA ASP A 170 -4.84 0.17 13.57
C ASP A 170 -4.38 -0.96 14.52
N HIS A 171 -5.11 -1.15 15.63
CA HIS A 171 -4.80 -2.19 16.62
C HIS A 171 -4.90 -3.63 16.07
N THR A 172 -5.52 -3.83 14.92
CA THR A 172 -5.60 -5.12 14.21
C THR A 172 -4.59 -5.24 13.07
N GLY A 173 -3.66 -4.28 12.96
CA GLY A 173 -2.65 -4.22 11.91
C GLY A 173 -3.20 -3.76 10.56
N GLN A 174 -4.42 -3.21 10.50
CA GLN A 174 -5.09 -2.89 9.25
C GLN A 174 -4.97 -1.42 8.88
N CYS A 175 -4.90 -1.17 7.57
CA CYS A 175 -5.08 0.15 6.97
C CYS A 175 -5.75 0.01 5.59
N VAL A 176 -6.30 1.12 5.08
CA VAL A 176 -7.07 1.13 3.85
C VAL A 176 -6.64 2.27 2.95
N PHE A 177 -6.49 1.97 1.66
CA PHE A 177 -6.31 2.99 0.63
C PHE A 177 -7.42 2.92 -0.42
N HIS A 178 -7.85 4.10 -0.87
CA HIS A 178 -8.69 4.30 -2.04
C HIS A 178 -7.83 4.87 -3.16
N THR A 179 -7.77 4.18 -4.28
CA THR A 179 -6.90 4.51 -5.40
C THR A 179 -7.50 4.06 -6.73
N ILE A 180 -6.70 3.96 -7.76
CA ILE A 180 -7.05 3.40 -9.07
C ILE A 180 -6.09 2.28 -9.45
N VAL A 181 -6.49 1.42 -10.38
CA VAL A 181 -5.56 0.47 -11.01
C VAL A 181 -4.52 1.27 -11.81
N PRO A 182 -3.21 1.04 -11.62
CA PRO A 182 -2.17 1.75 -12.35
C PRO A 182 -2.17 1.42 -13.85
N GLY A 183 -1.74 2.36 -14.68
CA GLY A 183 -1.32 2.11 -16.04
C GLY A 183 0.11 1.56 -16.09
N TRP A 184 0.55 1.20 -17.29
CA TRP A 184 1.91 0.66 -17.52
C TRP A 184 2.88 1.75 -17.97
N TYR A 185 4.17 1.53 -17.75
CA TYR A 185 5.24 2.39 -18.27
C TYR A 185 6.52 1.58 -18.51
N ALA A 186 7.32 2.04 -19.45
CA ALA A 186 8.71 1.63 -19.67
C ALA A 186 8.98 0.10 -19.65
N GLY A 187 8.08 -0.72 -20.19
CA GLY A 187 8.29 -2.18 -20.26
C GLY A 187 8.22 -2.94 -18.94
N LEU A 188 7.75 -2.28 -17.87
CA LEU A 188 7.53 -2.90 -16.56
C LEU A 188 6.09 -3.39 -16.40
N ALA A 189 5.91 -4.46 -15.63
CA ALA A 189 4.59 -4.89 -15.19
C ALA A 189 3.89 -3.77 -14.39
N PRO A 190 2.60 -3.51 -14.59
CA PRO A 190 1.85 -2.58 -13.77
C PRO A 190 1.91 -2.96 -12.30
N HIS A 191 2.30 -2.02 -11.45
CA HIS A 191 2.54 -2.30 -10.04
C HIS A 191 2.20 -1.10 -9.15
N ILE A 192 1.97 -1.40 -7.88
CA ILE A 192 1.89 -0.42 -6.79
C ILE A 192 3.07 -0.67 -5.87
N HIS A 193 3.94 0.29 -5.72
CA HIS A 193 4.97 0.26 -4.68
C HIS A 193 4.34 0.41 -3.31
N PHE A 194 4.91 -0.26 -2.34
CA PHE A 194 4.62 0.01 -0.94
C PHE A 194 5.89 -0.04 -0.08
N LYS A 195 5.83 0.66 1.04
CA LYS A 195 6.83 0.63 2.09
C LYS A 195 6.12 0.47 3.43
N VAL A 196 6.60 -0.42 4.27
CA VAL A 196 6.14 -0.58 5.66
C VAL A 196 7.26 -0.14 6.59
N ARG A 197 6.95 0.78 7.49
CA ARG A 197 7.84 1.21 8.57
C ARG A 197 7.24 0.81 9.91
N PRO A 198 7.70 -0.28 10.51
CA PRO A 198 7.27 -0.69 11.85
C PRO A 198 7.79 0.26 12.93
N ASP A 199 8.90 0.92 12.67
CA ASP A 199 9.58 1.88 13.53
C ASP A 199 10.42 2.86 12.66
N PRO A 200 11.03 3.92 13.26
CA PRO A 200 11.81 4.91 12.51
C PRO A 200 13.09 4.39 11.84
N HIS A 201 13.55 3.19 12.17
CA HIS A 201 14.85 2.66 11.75
C HIS A 201 14.73 1.46 10.82
N THR A 202 13.55 0.87 10.74
CA THR A 202 13.29 -0.36 9.98
C THR A 202 12.31 -0.10 8.86
N GLU A 203 12.58 -0.61 7.68
CA GLU A 203 11.63 -0.55 6.57
C GLU A 203 11.64 -1.82 5.72
N THR A 204 10.48 -2.15 5.18
CA THR A 204 10.30 -3.17 4.16
C THR A 204 9.71 -2.50 2.92
N THR A 205 10.42 -2.55 1.81
CA THR A 205 9.93 -1.99 0.53
C THR A 205 9.66 -3.12 -0.45
N SER A 206 8.52 -3.06 -1.15
CA SER A 206 8.13 -4.06 -2.14
C SER A 206 7.15 -3.48 -3.17
N GLN A 207 6.56 -4.36 -3.99
CA GLN A 207 5.61 -4.01 -5.04
C GLN A 207 4.47 -5.01 -5.07
N PHE A 208 3.24 -4.51 -5.22
CA PHE A 208 2.08 -5.33 -5.57
C PHE A 208 1.92 -5.37 -7.09
N PHE A 209 1.61 -6.55 -7.58
CA PHE A 209 1.31 -6.79 -9.00
C PHE A 209 -0.16 -7.17 -9.21
N PHE A 210 -0.54 -7.27 -10.47
CA PHE A 210 -1.91 -7.53 -10.89
C PHE A 210 -1.98 -8.77 -11.79
N PRO A 211 -3.09 -9.55 -11.76
CA PRO A 211 -3.30 -10.64 -12.70
C PRO A 211 -3.35 -10.13 -14.14
N GLU A 212 -2.58 -10.72 -15.04
CA GLU A 212 -2.47 -10.33 -16.45
C GLU A 212 -3.83 -10.30 -17.16
N ASN A 213 -4.64 -11.33 -16.96
CA ASN A 213 -5.96 -11.45 -17.58
C ASN A 213 -6.93 -10.35 -17.11
N LEU A 214 -6.74 -9.80 -15.92
CA LEU A 214 -7.51 -8.68 -15.42
C LEU A 214 -7.07 -7.37 -16.07
N LEU A 215 -5.76 -7.14 -16.14
CA LEU A 215 -5.18 -5.96 -16.79
C LEU A 215 -5.63 -5.87 -18.26
N THR A 216 -5.60 -6.99 -18.99
CA THR A 216 -6.06 -7.04 -20.37
C THR A 216 -7.50 -6.54 -20.53
N ARG A 217 -8.40 -6.91 -19.61
CA ARG A 217 -9.78 -6.42 -19.60
C ARG A 217 -9.88 -4.94 -19.23
N ILE A 218 -9.17 -4.50 -18.21
CA ILE A 218 -9.21 -3.10 -17.74
C ILE A 218 -8.70 -2.17 -18.85
N TYR A 219 -7.64 -2.56 -19.53
CA TYR A 219 -6.96 -1.70 -20.50
C TYR A 219 -7.71 -1.52 -21.83
N THR A 220 -8.79 -2.28 -22.05
CA THR A 220 -9.72 -2.01 -23.16
C THR A 220 -10.67 -0.83 -22.88
N HIS A 221 -10.71 -0.31 -21.67
CA HIS A 221 -11.62 0.77 -21.27
C HIS A 221 -10.88 2.09 -21.02
N GLN A 222 -11.63 3.20 -21.14
CA GLN A 222 -11.08 4.52 -20.80
C GLN A 222 -10.83 4.62 -19.29
N PRO A 223 -9.76 5.32 -18.88
CA PRO A 223 -8.83 6.12 -19.71
C PRO A 223 -7.66 5.33 -20.31
N TYR A 224 -7.46 4.06 -19.95
CA TYR A 224 -6.30 3.24 -20.36
C TYR A 224 -6.26 2.99 -21.88
N ALA A 225 -7.41 2.77 -22.50
CA ALA A 225 -7.54 2.50 -23.95
C ALA A 225 -7.11 3.67 -24.85
N ARG A 226 -6.73 4.82 -24.29
CA ARG A 226 -6.13 5.92 -25.06
C ARG A 226 -4.68 5.63 -25.48
N ARG A 227 -4.08 4.63 -24.87
CA ARG A 227 -2.69 4.24 -25.12
C ARG A 227 -2.64 2.92 -25.88
N THR A 228 -1.57 2.74 -26.65
CA THR A 228 -1.23 1.43 -27.19
C THR A 228 -1.07 0.44 -26.03
N PRO A 229 -1.65 -0.77 -26.10
CA PRO A 229 -1.45 -1.80 -25.08
C PRO A 229 0.03 -2.01 -24.77
N PRO A 230 0.38 -2.47 -23.55
CA PRO A 230 1.78 -2.74 -23.22
C PRO A 230 2.34 -3.80 -24.19
N GLU A 231 3.52 -3.52 -24.72
CA GLU A 231 4.20 -4.42 -25.67
C GLU A 231 4.65 -5.73 -25.01
N HIS A 232 4.81 -5.69 -23.69
CA HIS A 232 5.36 -6.79 -22.92
C HIS A 232 4.38 -7.28 -21.86
N PRO A 233 4.09 -8.60 -21.83
CA PRO A 233 3.40 -9.22 -20.71
C PRO A 233 4.16 -9.04 -19.39
N ASN A 234 3.45 -9.14 -18.26
CA ASN A 234 4.03 -9.03 -16.92
C ASN A 234 5.29 -9.88 -16.72
N GLN A 235 5.30 -11.10 -17.27
CA GLN A 235 6.42 -12.04 -17.14
C GLN A 235 7.73 -11.57 -17.82
N HIS A 236 7.74 -10.51 -18.59
CA HIS A 236 8.97 -9.91 -19.10
C HIS A 236 9.66 -9.01 -18.06
N ASP A 237 8.94 -8.56 -17.04
CA ASP A 237 9.50 -7.83 -15.92
C ASP A 237 10.18 -8.78 -14.93
N SER A 238 11.46 -8.52 -14.62
CA SER A 238 12.23 -9.33 -13.68
C SER A 238 11.71 -9.22 -12.25
N HIS A 239 11.20 -8.07 -11.84
CA HIS A 239 10.59 -7.88 -10.52
C HIS A 239 9.33 -8.73 -10.39
N TYR A 240 8.48 -8.72 -11.43
CA TYR A 240 7.31 -9.59 -11.48
C TYR A 240 7.70 -11.07 -11.37
N ARG A 241 8.64 -11.54 -12.18
CA ARG A 241 9.08 -12.95 -12.13
C ARG A 241 9.57 -13.38 -10.76
N THR A 242 10.23 -12.49 -10.04
CA THR A 242 10.76 -12.77 -8.70
C THR A 242 9.66 -12.80 -7.64
N ALA A 243 8.66 -11.95 -7.73
CA ALA A 243 7.72 -11.69 -6.65
C ALA A 243 6.26 -12.07 -6.97
N ALA A 244 5.89 -12.30 -8.23
CA ALA A 244 4.49 -12.47 -8.65
C ALA A 244 3.72 -13.54 -7.88
N LYS A 245 4.37 -14.65 -7.55
CA LYS A 245 3.74 -15.77 -6.83
C LYS A 245 3.15 -15.35 -5.49
N THR A 246 3.80 -14.41 -4.81
CA THR A 246 3.41 -13.97 -3.46
C THR A 246 2.86 -12.56 -3.43
N MET A 247 3.23 -11.69 -4.38
CA MET A 247 2.91 -10.26 -4.37
C MET A 247 1.82 -9.86 -5.37
N THR A 248 1.18 -10.81 -6.07
CA THR A 248 0.04 -10.51 -6.94
C THR A 248 -1.23 -10.35 -6.11
N LEU A 249 -1.90 -9.21 -6.26
CA LEU A 249 -3.11 -8.87 -5.51
C LEU A 249 -4.29 -9.80 -5.89
N PRO A 250 -4.99 -10.38 -4.91
CA PRO A 250 -6.24 -11.12 -5.14
C PRO A 250 -7.39 -10.12 -5.32
N LEU A 251 -7.66 -9.72 -6.56
CA LEU A 251 -8.67 -8.72 -6.88
C LEU A 251 -10.07 -9.33 -7.04
N THR A 252 -11.04 -8.76 -6.34
CA THR A 252 -12.46 -9.09 -6.44
C THR A 252 -13.26 -7.87 -6.92
N PRO A 253 -14.31 -8.05 -7.74
CA PRO A 253 -15.19 -6.95 -8.12
C PRO A 253 -15.78 -6.26 -6.88
N HIS A 254 -15.79 -4.93 -6.87
CA HIS A 254 -16.33 -4.14 -5.77
C HIS A 254 -16.86 -2.81 -6.29
N LYS A 255 -18.17 -2.57 -6.14
CA LYS A 255 -18.87 -1.40 -6.70
C LYS A 255 -18.57 -1.26 -8.21
N ASN A 256 -18.05 -0.12 -8.64
CA ASN A 256 -17.63 0.19 -10.01
C ASN A 256 -16.14 -0.09 -10.28
N GLY A 257 -15.48 -0.88 -9.45
CA GLY A 257 -14.05 -1.18 -9.56
C GLY A 257 -13.70 -2.50 -8.88
N TYR A 258 -12.58 -2.52 -8.17
CA TYR A 258 -12.05 -3.71 -7.52
C TYR A 258 -11.67 -3.44 -6.06
N ARG A 259 -11.61 -4.54 -5.30
CA ARG A 259 -11.07 -4.60 -3.95
C ARG A 259 -9.98 -5.67 -3.90
N ALA A 260 -8.89 -5.36 -3.22
CA ALA A 260 -7.88 -6.32 -2.82
C ALA A 260 -7.75 -6.32 -1.29
N ALA A 261 -7.86 -7.48 -0.67
CA ALA A 261 -7.47 -7.69 0.72
C ALA A 261 -6.15 -8.46 0.72
N TYR A 262 -5.11 -7.91 1.37
CA TYR A 262 -3.78 -8.49 1.32
C TYR A 262 -3.07 -8.39 2.68
N THR A 263 -2.38 -9.48 3.07
CA THR A 263 -1.56 -9.52 4.29
C THR A 263 -0.08 -9.36 3.93
N ILE A 264 0.53 -8.29 4.43
CA ILE A 264 1.95 -7.97 4.25
C ILE A 264 2.70 -8.55 5.45
N GLY A 265 3.49 -9.59 5.21
CA GLY A 265 4.41 -10.12 6.22
C GLY A 265 5.73 -9.36 6.23
N ILE A 266 6.17 -8.92 7.39
CA ILE A 266 7.49 -8.29 7.59
C ILE A 266 8.31 -9.04 8.63
N THR A 267 9.61 -8.78 8.67
CA THR A 267 10.54 -9.30 9.68
C THR A 267 10.43 -8.56 11.02
#